data_baac5a2ca9722a87f86e65d2c76acca4
#
_entry.id   baac5a2ca9722a87f86e65d2c76acca4
#
_cell.length_a   1.000
_cell.length_b   1.000
_cell.length_c   1.000
_cell.angle_alpha   90.00
_cell.angle_beta   90.00
_cell.angle_gamma   90.00
#
_symmetry.space_group_name_H-M   'P 1'
#
loop_
_entity.id
_entity.type
_entity.pdbx_description
1 polymer ?
#
loop_
_entity_poly.entity_id
_entity_poly.type
_entity_poly.pdbx_seq_one_letter_code
_entity_poly.pdbx_strand_id
1 'polypeptide(L)'
;MPGRTSQQIVKSEFWRLGISDSYLCVDSDCVFIRPFTQSDFIAPEGHPFTIVHEAKELLQFAIRNGMEKVSNDYHKERQEIMKIFDRSGHHYDFGPPPLLWSRHVWAALDEQYLKPRNMNFYDAIVLFSGEIQWYGEAMLKYRPFPLIPVEPFFKFYFYERQFLIGKQQGETIEGLARDYLGVCYQSNWDTKSNLVQKPLLSRLVRWIRRVIFRRYT
;
A
#
# COMPACT_ATOMS: atom_id res chain seq x y z
N MET A 1 -9.07 19.84 1.93
CA MET A 1 -8.83 18.43 2.35
C MET A 1 -7.35 18.17 2.54
N PRO A 2 -6.92 17.38 3.52
CA PRO A 2 -5.54 16.90 3.58
C PRO A 2 -5.20 16.08 2.33
N GLY A 3 -4.01 16.29 1.73
CA GLY A 3 -3.64 15.69 0.44
C GLY A 3 -3.74 14.15 0.41
N ARG A 4 -3.45 13.46 1.52
CA ARG A 4 -3.59 12.00 1.64
C ARG A 4 -5.03 11.53 1.44
N THR A 5 -6.01 12.18 2.07
CA THR A 5 -7.43 11.82 1.93
C THR A 5 -7.92 12.01 0.49
N SER A 6 -7.54 13.13 -0.16
CA SER A 6 -7.89 13.38 -1.57
C SER A 6 -7.31 12.31 -2.49
N GLN A 7 -6.06 11.88 -2.28
CA GLN A 7 -5.43 10.83 -3.05
C GLN A 7 -6.19 9.49 -2.93
N GLN A 8 -6.57 9.11 -1.71
CA GLN A 8 -7.32 7.87 -1.46
C GLN A 8 -8.68 7.88 -2.18
N ILE A 9 -9.41 9.01 -2.12
CA ILE A 9 -10.70 9.15 -2.81
C ILE A 9 -10.53 9.06 -4.31
N VAL A 10 -9.57 9.79 -4.89
CA VAL A 10 -9.30 9.74 -6.34
C VAL A 10 -8.96 8.33 -6.79
N LYS A 11 -8.11 7.62 -6.06
CA LYS A 11 -7.79 6.22 -6.34
C LYS A 11 -9.02 5.31 -6.28
N SER A 12 -9.90 5.50 -5.27
CA SER A 12 -11.11 4.70 -5.09
C SER A 12 -12.20 4.99 -6.13
N GLU A 13 -12.19 6.15 -6.78
CA GLU A 13 -13.18 6.54 -7.80
C GLU A 13 -12.69 6.32 -9.24
N PHE A 14 -11.40 6.04 -9.45
CA PHE A 14 -10.78 5.92 -10.77
C PHE A 14 -11.49 4.90 -11.68
N TRP A 15 -11.97 3.80 -11.13
CA TRP A 15 -12.67 2.74 -11.86
C TRP A 15 -13.92 3.22 -12.60
N ARG A 16 -14.57 4.31 -12.15
CA ARG A 16 -15.76 4.89 -12.79
C ARG A 16 -15.49 5.46 -14.16
N LEU A 17 -14.24 5.75 -14.50
CA LEU A 17 -13.84 6.19 -15.82
C LEU A 17 -14.04 5.12 -16.89
N GLY A 18 -14.15 3.85 -16.52
CA GLY A 18 -14.41 2.73 -17.45
C GLY A 18 -13.28 2.47 -18.45
N ILE A 19 -12.06 2.95 -18.19
CA ILE A 19 -10.93 2.87 -19.12
C ILE A 19 -10.41 1.44 -19.23
N SER A 20 -10.43 0.68 -18.12
CA SER A 20 -9.90 -0.68 -18.06
C SER A 20 -10.63 -1.49 -16.99
N ASP A 21 -10.69 -2.81 -17.17
CA ASP A 21 -11.21 -3.74 -16.17
C ASP A 21 -10.26 -3.95 -15.00
N SER A 22 -8.96 -3.89 -15.27
CA SER A 22 -7.91 -3.94 -14.25
C SER A 22 -6.84 -2.91 -14.53
N TYR A 23 -6.27 -2.31 -13.49
CA TYR A 23 -5.27 -1.26 -13.61
C TYR A 23 -4.27 -1.33 -12.45
N LEU A 24 -3.03 -0.93 -12.74
CA LEU A 24 -1.95 -0.90 -11.76
C LEU A 24 -1.81 0.52 -11.18
N CYS A 25 -1.99 0.64 -9.87
CA CYS A 25 -1.71 1.87 -9.12
C CYS A 25 -0.27 1.82 -8.59
N VAL A 26 0.58 2.70 -9.10
CA VAL A 26 1.99 2.81 -8.72
C VAL A 26 2.20 4.14 -8.01
N ASP A 27 2.80 4.10 -6.82
CA ASP A 27 3.19 5.32 -6.11
C ASP A 27 4.52 5.87 -6.68
N SER A 28 4.73 7.18 -6.55
CA SER A 28 5.88 7.88 -7.16
C SER A 28 7.25 7.50 -6.57
N ASP A 29 7.27 6.76 -5.47
CA ASP A 29 8.44 6.24 -4.79
C ASP A 29 8.71 4.75 -5.09
N CYS A 30 8.00 4.20 -6.07
CA CYS A 30 8.19 2.85 -6.60
C CYS A 30 9.02 2.86 -7.88
N VAL A 31 9.95 1.90 -8.01
CA VAL A 31 10.83 1.75 -9.18
C VAL A 31 10.84 0.29 -9.63
N PHE A 32 10.54 0.02 -10.91
CA PHE A 32 10.72 -1.29 -11.49
C PHE A 32 12.22 -1.60 -11.63
N ILE A 33 12.64 -2.80 -11.24
CA ILE A 33 14.04 -3.24 -11.26
C ILE A 33 14.30 -4.37 -12.26
N ARG A 34 13.26 -4.87 -12.92
CA ARG A 34 13.35 -5.78 -14.05
C ARG A 34 12.23 -5.53 -15.05
N PRO A 35 12.35 -6.02 -16.30
CA PRO A 35 11.23 -6.03 -17.26
C PRO A 35 10.03 -6.78 -16.69
N PHE A 36 8.83 -6.36 -17.09
CA PHE A 36 7.57 -6.99 -16.71
C PHE A 36 6.63 -7.08 -17.90
N THR A 37 5.68 -7.98 -17.82
CA THR A 37 4.64 -8.22 -18.82
C THR A 37 3.28 -8.29 -18.15
N GLN A 38 2.22 -8.34 -18.92
CA GLN A 38 0.86 -8.49 -18.39
C GLN A 38 0.72 -9.77 -17.54
N SER A 39 1.40 -10.84 -17.90
CA SER A 39 1.34 -12.11 -17.16
C SER A 39 1.98 -12.05 -15.76
N ASP A 40 2.76 -11.02 -15.45
CA ASP A 40 3.23 -10.80 -14.07
C ASP A 40 2.10 -10.31 -13.14
N PHE A 41 0.97 -9.86 -13.72
CA PHE A 41 -0.14 -9.24 -12.99
C PHE A 41 -1.48 -9.93 -13.20
N ILE A 42 -1.67 -10.56 -14.35
CA ILE A 42 -2.95 -11.15 -14.78
C ILE A 42 -2.74 -12.64 -15.02
N ALA A 43 -3.56 -13.46 -14.39
CA ALA A 43 -3.57 -14.91 -14.60
C ALA A 43 -4.04 -15.26 -16.04
N PRO A 44 -3.73 -16.48 -16.54
CA PRO A 44 -4.12 -16.90 -17.88
C PRO A 44 -5.63 -16.80 -18.15
N GLU A 45 -6.46 -16.94 -17.12
CA GLU A 45 -7.91 -16.82 -17.16
C GLU A 45 -8.42 -15.37 -17.26
N GLY A 46 -7.50 -14.39 -17.28
CA GLY A 46 -7.80 -12.97 -17.38
C GLY A 46 -8.13 -12.28 -16.06
N HIS A 47 -8.02 -12.99 -14.93
CA HIS A 47 -8.26 -12.40 -13.61
C HIS A 47 -6.99 -11.77 -13.03
N PRO A 48 -7.08 -10.60 -12.39
CA PRO A 48 -5.94 -9.97 -11.76
C PRO A 48 -5.50 -10.75 -10.51
N PHE A 49 -4.20 -10.84 -10.29
CA PHE A 49 -3.66 -11.28 -9.02
C PHE A 49 -4.03 -10.28 -7.92
N THR A 50 -4.27 -10.78 -6.72
CA THR A 50 -4.62 -9.94 -5.58
C THR A 50 -3.57 -10.11 -4.49
N ILE A 51 -2.94 -9.02 -4.06
CA ILE A 51 -2.03 -9.05 -2.92
C ILE A 51 -2.83 -9.41 -1.67
N VAL A 52 -2.50 -10.54 -1.04
CA VAL A 52 -3.10 -10.99 0.24
C VAL A 52 -2.01 -11.65 1.05
N HIS A 53 -1.52 -10.99 2.08
CA HIS A 53 -0.48 -11.51 2.95
C HIS A 53 -0.68 -11.04 4.42
N GLU A 54 0.16 -11.52 5.34
CA GLU A 54 0.05 -11.22 6.77
C GLU A 54 1.05 -10.14 7.23
N ALA A 55 1.62 -9.37 6.33
CA ALA A 55 2.63 -8.32 6.60
C ALA A 55 3.82 -8.82 7.45
N LYS A 56 4.23 -10.07 7.28
CA LYS A 56 5.26 -10.73 8.12
C LYS A 56 6.57 -9.95 8.19
N GLU A 57 7.03 -9.41 7.07
CA GLU A 57 8.27 -8.62 7.03
C GLU A 57 8.19 -7.38 7.92
N LEU A 58 7.10 -6.61 7.82
CA LEU A 58 6.88 -5.42 8.63
C LEU A 58 6.81 -5.76 10.12
N LEU A 59 6.00 -6.77 10.46
CA LEU A 59 5.77 -7.16 11.85
C LEU A 59 7.03 -7.74 12.50
N GLN A 60 7.78 -8.59 11.80
CA GLN A 60 9.06 -9.11 12.28
C GLN A 60 10.10 -8.00 12.45
N PHE A 61 10.16 -7.07 11.49
CA PHE A 61 11.03 -5.91 11.63
C PHE A 61 10.66 -5.07 12.85
N ALA A 62 9.36 -4.79 13.04
CA ALA A 62 8.87 -4.03 14.18
C ALA A 62 9.23 -4.71 15.52
N ILE A 63 8.97 -6.00 15.67
CA ILE A 63 9.30 -6.78 16.87
C ILE A 63 10.81 -6.76 17.15
N ARG A 64 11.65 -7.07 16.16
CA ARG A 64 13.11 -7.10 16.31
C ARG A 64 13.72 -5.74 16.68
N ASN A 65 13.02 -4.65 16.41
CA ASN A 65 13.48 -3.29 16.66
C ASN A 65 12.76 -2.59 17.81
N GLY A 66 11.99 -3.32 18.64
CA GLY A 66 11.26 -2.75 19.78
C GLY A 66 10.18 -1.75 19.40
N MET A 67 9.60 -1.89 18.20
CA MET A 67 8.57 -1.00 17.67
C MET A 67 7.18 -1.60 17.92
N GLU A 68 6.87 -1.98 19.15
CA GLU A 68 5.60 -2.65 19.52
C GLU A 68 4.37 -1.88 19.09
N LYS A 69 4.44 -0.54 19.13
CA LYS A 69 3.35 0.33 18.68
C LYS A 69 2.96 0.05 17.22
N VAL A 70 3.92 -0.22 16.31
CA VAL A 70 3.66 -0.52 14.91
C VAL A 70 2.85 -1.81 14.78
N SER A 71 3.23 -2.85 15.51
CA SER A 71 2.51 -4.13 15.52
C SER A 71 1.10 -3.97 16.11
N ASN A 72 0.96 -3.24 17.21
CA ASN A 72 -0.34 -3.01 17.85
C ASN A 72 -1.27 -2.18 16.97
N ASP A 73 -0.77 -1.09 16.36
CA ASP A 73 -1.54 -0.25 15.44
C ASP A 73 -1.99 -1.07 14.21
N TYR A 74 -1.09 -1.89 13.63
CA TYR A 74 -1.44 -2.78 12.52
C TYR A 74 -2.63 -3.69 12.87
N HIS A 75 -2.54 -4.43 13.98
CA HIS A 75 -3.62 -5.35 14.35
C HIS A 75 -4.91 -4.62 14.68
N LYS A 76 -4.84 -3.46 15.33
CA LYS A 76 -6.00 -2.64 15.63
C LYS A 76 -6.70 -2.15 14.35
N GLU A 77 -5.96 -1.59 13.41
CA GLU A 77 -6.50 -1.12 12.14
C GLU A 77 -7.16 -2.27 11.35
N ARG A 78 -6.54 -3.45 11.33
CA ARG A 78 -7.14 -4.63 10.67
C ARG A 78 -8.43 -5.08 11.35
N GLN A 79 -8.49 -5.08 12.67
CA GLN A 79 -9.72 -5.38 13.40
C GLN A 79 -10.83 -4.37 13.12
N GLU A 80 -10.51 -3.09 13.01
CA GLU A 80 -11.49 -2.03 12.72
C GLU A 80 -12.14 -2.24 11.35
N ILE A 81 -11.35 -2.43 10.30
CA ILE A 81 -11.91 -2.63 8.95
C ILE A 81 -12.63 -3.99 8.83
N MET A 82 -12.12 -5.05 9.44
CA MET A 82 -12.78 -6.35 9.46
C MET A 82 -14.18 -6.30 10.09
N LYS A 83 -14.36 -5.52 11.18
CA LYS A 83 -15.68 -5.31 11.80
C LYS A 83 -16.66 -4.65 10.83
N ILE A 84 -16.21 -3.69 10.02
CA ILE A 84 -17.03 -3.04 9.00
C ILE A 84 -17.59 -4.06 8.00
N PHE A 85 -16.82 -5.11 7.70
CA PHE A 85 -17.19 -6.17 6.76
C PHE A 85 -17.77 -7.43 7.43
N ASP A 86 -18.00 -7.44 8.75
CA ASP A 86 -18.44 -8.60 9.53
C ASP A 86 -17.52 -9.82 9.34
N ARG A 87 -16.22 -9.59 9.19
CA ARG A 87 -15.21 -10.63 9.02
C ARG A 87 -14.45 -10.90 10.32
N SER A 88 -14.12 -12.16 10.53
CA SER A 88 -13.23 -12.64 11.59
C SER A 88 -12.09 -13.46 11.02
N GLY A 89 -11.12 -13.85 11.85
CA GLY A 89 -9.99 -14.69 11.47
C GLY A 89 -8.71 -13.88 11.21
N HIS A 90 -7.94 -14.25 10.19
CA HIS A 90 -6.62 -13.68 9.94
C HIS A 90 -6.66 -12.19 9.58
N HIS A 91 -5.68 -11.45 10.08
CA HIS A 91 -5.43 -10.07 9.73
C HIS A 91 -4.59 -10.02 8.44
N TYR A 92 -5.24 -9.76 7.31
CA TYR A 92 -4.56 -9.62 6.04
C TYR A 92 -4.13 -8.18 5.76
N ASP A 93 -3.05 -8.04 5.02
CA ASP A 93 -2.67 -6.84 4.31
C ASP A 93 -2.88 -7.05 2.81
N PHE A 94 -3.29 -5.99 2.11
CA PHE A 94 -3.59 -6.00 0.68
C PHE A 94 -2.66 -5.04 -0.09
N GLY A 95 -1.66 -4.51 0.57
CA GLY A 95 -0.55 -3.72 0.07
C GLY A 95 0.77 -4.43 0.27
N PRO A 96 1.90 -3.72 0.14
CA PRO A 96 2.02 -2.33 -0.27
C PRO A 96 1.91 -2.12 -1.79
N PRO A 97 1.93 -0.85 -2.28
CA PRO A 97 2.02 -0.55 -3.72
C PRO A 97 3.24 -1.22 -4.39
N PRO A 98 3.15 -1.53 -5.70
CA PRO A 98 2.05 -1.25 -6.63
C PRO A 98 0.85 -2.17 -6.40
N LEU A 99 -0.34 -1.60 -6.59
CA LEU A 99 -1.60 -2.27 -6.33
C LEU A 99 -2.29 -2.60 -7.66
N LEU A 100 -2.55 -3.87 -7.90
CA LEU A 100 -3.36 -4.29 -9.02
C LEU A 100 -4.83 -4.31 -8.59
N TRP A 101 -5.62 -3.42 -9.15
CA TRP A 101 -7.02 -3.25 -8.83
C TRP A 101 -7.93 -3.58 -10.01
N SER A 102 -9.09 -4.16 -9.70
CA SER A 102 -10.16 -4.40 -10.65
C SER A 102 -11.34 -3.48 -10.38
N ARG A 103 -11.91 -2.92 -11.46
CA ARG A 103 -13.15 -2.14 -11.38
C ARG A 103 -14.31 -2.95 -10.79
N HIS A 104 -14.31 -4.27 -10.99
CA HIS A 104 -15.38 -5.14 -10.50
C HIS A 104 -15.42 -5.22 -8.97
N VAL A 105 -14.27 -5.15 -8.30
CA VAL A 105 -14.21 -5.10 -6.82
C VAL A 105 -14.75 -3.77 -6.29
N TRP A 106 -14.34 -2.66 -6.92
CA TRP A 106 -14.83 -1.34 -6.55
C TRP A 106 -16.32 -1.18 -6.81
N ALA A 107 -16.82 -1.71 -7.95
CA ALA A 107 -18.26 -1.72 -8.25
C ALA A 107 -19.04 -2.57 -7.24
N ALA A 108 -18.53 -3.75 -6.88
CA ALA A 108 -19.15 -4.60 -5.87
C ALA A 108 -19.21 -3.90 -4.50
N LEU A 109 -18.15 -3.20 -4.10
CA LEU A 109 -18.13 -2.40 -2.87
C LEU A 109 -19.17 -1.28 -2.92
N ASP A 110 -19.23 -0.55 -4.03
CA ASP A 110 -20.21 0.54 -4.22
C ASP A 110 -21.64 0.03 -4.14
N GLU A 111 -21.96 -1.03 -4.86
CA GLU A 111 -23.32 -1.58 -4.98
C GLU A 111 -23.79 -2.33 -3.74
N GLN A 112 -22.92 -3.13 -3.12
CA GLN A 112 -23.32 -4.04 -2.06
C GLN A 112 -23.07 -3.48 -0.65
N TYR A 113 -22.20 -2.47 -0.50
CA TYR A 113 -21.92 -1.85 0.79
C TYR A 113 -22.31 -0.38 0.86
N LEU A 114 -21.79 0.45 -0.07
CA LEU A 114 -21.92 1.91 0.04
C LEU A 114 -23.35 2.38 -0.27
N LYS A 115 -23.89 2.06 -1.44
CA LYS A 115 -25.24 2.46 -1.85
C LYS A 115 -26.35 2.06 -0.87
N PRO A 116 -26.39 0.82 -0.36
CA PRO A 116 -27.42 0.43 0.62
C PRO A 116 -27.37 1.21 1.93
N ARG A 117 -26.23 1.86 2.23
CA ARG A 117 -26.02 2.69 3.42
C ARG A 117 -26.09 4.19 3.14
N ASN A 118 -26.45 4.55 1.90
CA ASN A 118 -26.43 5.93 1.41
C ASN A 118 -25.06 6.62 1.62
N MET A 119 -23.99 5.86 1.41
CA MET A 119 -22.58 6.28 1.50
C MET A 119 -21.95 6.38 0.12
N ASN A 120 -20.89 7.17 0.01
CA ASN A 120 -19.99 7.21 -1.12
C ASN A 120 -18.54 6.93 -0.66
N PHE A 121 -17.56 6.95 -1.59
CA PHE A 121 -16.17 6.67 -1.23
C PHE A 121 -15.54 7.73 -0.31
N TYR A 122 -16.02 8.97 -0.34
CA TYR A 122 -15.61 9.97 0.64
C TYR A 122 -16.00 9.54 2.05
N ASP A 123 -17.25 9.13 2.24
CA ASP A 123 -17.76 8.68 3.53
C ASP A 123 -17.01 7.44 4.02
N ALA A 124 -16.71 6.50 3.11
CA ALA A 124 -15.92 5.32 3.43
C ALA A 124 -14.51 5.68 3.94
N ILE A 125 -13.79 6.56 3.24
CA ILE A 125 -12.44 6.99 3.63
C ILE A 125 -12.44 7.82 4.91
N VAL A 126 -13.51 8.56 5.18
CA VAL A 126 -13.68 9.27 6.48
C VAL A 126 -13.96 8.28 7.60
N LEU A 127 -14.78 7.25 7.35
CA LEU A 127 -15.09 6.20 8.33
C LEU A 127 -13.84 5.38 8.69
N PHE A 128 -13.10 4.96 7.68
CA PHE A 128 -11.83 4.24 7.84
C PHE A 128 -10.84 4.66 6.75
N SER A 129 -9.73 5.27 7.16
CA SER A 129 -8.70 5.78 6.25
C SER A 129 -7.82 4.64 5.73
N GLY A 130 -8.03 4.22 4.49
CA GLY A 130 -7.23 3.17 3.85
C GLY A 130 -7.96 2.51 2.67
N GLU A 131 -7.83 3.09 1.48
CA GLU A 131 -8.45 2.57 0.26
C GLU A 131 -8.02 1.12 -0.05
N ILE A 132 -6.79 0.78 0.30
CA ILE A 132 -6.22 -0.56 0.10
C ILE A 132 -7.03 -1.60 0.89
N GLN A 133 -7.35 -1.29 2.15
CA GLN A 133 -8.09 -2.18 3.03
C GLN A 133 -9.55 -2.29 2.61
N TRP A 134 -10.17 -1.19 2.20
CA TRP A 134 -11.52 -1.23 1.62
C TRP A 134 -11.59 -2.15 0.41
N TYR A 135 -10.63 -2.03 -0.52
CA TYR A 135 -10.55 -2.89 -1.69
C TYR A 135 -10.37 -4.36 -1.32
N GLY A 136 -9.38 -4.64 -0.47
CA GLY A 136 -9.04 -6.01 -0.09
C GLY A 136 -10.17 -6.72 0.66
N GLU A 137 -10.80 -6.07 1.63
CA GLU A 137 -11.94 -6.64 2.35
C GLU A 137 -13.15 -6.83 1.44
N ALA A 138 -13.40 -5.90 0.51
CA ALA A 138 -14.45 -6.07 -0.50
C ALA A 138 -14.17 -7.26 -1.42
N MET A 139 -12.92 -7.46 -1.85
CA MET A 139 -12.51 -8.63 -2.63
C MET A 139 -12.75 -9.92 -1.86
N LEU A 140 -12.39 -9.98 -0.58
CA LEU A 140 -12.62 -11.17 0.25
C LEU A 140 -14.10 -11.46 0.47
N LYS A 141 -14.93 -10.43 0.65
CA LYS A 141 -16.35 -10.58 0.95
C LYS A 141 -17.19 -10.87 -0.27
N TYR A 142 -17.01 -10.08 -1.34
CA TYR A 142 -17.92 -10.11 -2.50
C TYR A 142 -17.45 -11.00 -3.63
N ARG A 143 -16.15 -11.26 -3.75
CA ARG A 143 -15.53 -12.17 -4.73
C ARG A 143 -16.11 -12.02 -6.13
N PRO A 144 -16.04 -10.85 -6.77
CA PRO A 144 -16.61 -10.63 -8.10
C PRO A 144 -15.94 -11.49 -9.18
N PHE A 145 -14.79 -12.08 -8.87
CA PHE A 145 -14.07 -13.08 -9.66
C PHE A 145 -13.26 -14.00 -8.70
N PRO A 146 -12.68 -15.13 -9.19
CA PRO A 146 -11.84 -15.99 -8.37
C PRO A 146 -10.66 -15.25 -7.74
N LEU A 147 -10.49 -15.38 -6.42
CA LEU A 147 -9.34 -14.81 -5.72
C LEU A 147 -8.09 -15.61 -6.03
N ILE A 148 -7.07 -14.96 -6.59
CA ILE A 148 -5.75 -15.53 -6.86
C ILE A 148 -4.75 -14.74 -6.00
N PRO A 149 -4.45 -15.22 -4.76
CA PRO A 149 -3.61 -14.50 -3.82
C PRO A 149 -2.14 -14.56 -4.21
N VAL A 150 -1.45 -13.44 -4.06
CA VAL A 150 0.00 -13.33 -4.25
C VAL A 150 0.64 -12.50 -3.15
N GLU A 151 1.93 -12.69 -2.94
CA GLU A 151 2.75 -11.80 -2.14
C GLU A 151 2.97 -10.46 -2.87
N PRO A 152 3.44 -9.39 -2.18
CA PRO A 152 3.69 -8.11 -2.81
C PRO A 152 4.64 -8.20 -4.01
N PHE A 153 4.30 -7.53 -5.10
CA PHE A 153 5.11 -7.50 -6.32
C PHE A 153 6.44 -6.79 -6.15
N PHE A 154 6.51 -5.84 -5.19
CA PHE A 154 7.70 -5.04 -4.93
C PHE A 154 8.24 -5.28 -3.52
N LYS A 155 9.55 -5.23 -3.40
CA LYS A 155 10.21 -5.08 -2.11
C LYS A 155 9.88 -3.69 -1.56
N PHE A 156 9.29 -3.65 -0.37
CA PHE A 156 8.87 -2.39 0.24
C PHE A 156 9.69 -2.08 1.49
N TYR A 157 10.31 -0.93 1.52
CA TYR A 157 11.02 -0.43 2.68
C TYR A 157 10.18 0.64 3.40
N PHE A 158 9.50 0.24 4.46
CA PHE A 158 8.69 1.14 5.29
C PHE A 158 9.55 2.15 6.06
N TYR A 159 10.80 1.78 6.37
CA TYR A 159 11.73 2.58 7.17
C TYR A 159 13.12 2.61 6.52
N GLU A 160 13.81 3.76 6.61
CA GLU A 160 15.20 3.90 6.17
C GLU A 160 16.12 2.85 6.82
N ARG A 161 15.88 2.55 8.11
CA ARG A 161 16.65 1.52 8.83
C ARG A 161 16.50 0.13 8.19
N GLN A 162 15.31 -0.22 7.71
CA GLN A 162 15.07 -1.49 7.04
C GLN A 162 15.92 -1.60 5.76
N PHE A 163 15.96 -0.54 4.96
CA PHE A 163 16.82 -0.45 3.79
C PHE A 163 18.31 -0.55 4.14
N LEU A 164 18.78 0.17 5.17
CA LEU A 164 20.18 0.14 5.57
C LEU A 164 20.61 -1.24 6.07
N ILE A 165 19.76 -1.93 6.81
CA ILE A 165 20.01 -3.32 7.25
C ILE A 165 20.11 -4.25 6.04
N GLY A 166 19.20 -4.17 5.07
CA GLY A 166 19.27 -4.96 3.83
C GLY A 166 20.60 -4.75 3.10
N LYS A 167 21.03 -3.50 2.96
CA LYS A 167 22.33 -3.16 2.37
C LYS A 167 23.52 -3.77 3.13
N GLN A 168 23.51 -3.72 4.46
CA GLN A 168 24.55 -4.32 5.30
C GLN A 168 24.60 -5.84 5.19
N GLN A 169 23.44 -6.47 4.91
CA GLN A 169 23.31 -7.91 4.69
C GLN A 169 23.62 -8.34 3.25
N GLY A 170 24.08 -7.42 2.40
CA GLY A 170 24.45 -7.70 1.02
C GLY A 170 23.27 -7.74 0.03
N GLU A 171 22.13 -7.15 0.37
CA GLU A 171 21.00 -7.03 -0.52
C GLU A 171 21.35 -6.14 -1.72
N THR A 172 21.23 -6.65 -2.94
CA THR A 172 21.51 -5.95 -4.19
C THR A 172 20.26 -5.90 -5.07
N ILE A 173 20.24 -4.98 -6.03
CA ILE A 173 19.15 -4.86 -6.99
C ILE A 173 19.00 -6.14 -7.82
N GLU A 174 20.12 -6.75 -8.23
CA GLU A 174 20.15 -7.99 -9.00
C GLU A 174 19.61 -9.17 -8.17
N GLY A 175 19.89 -9.19 -6.86
CA GLY A 175 19.34 -10.17 -5.93
C GLY A 175 17.83 -10.00 -5.79
N LEU A 176 17.37 -8.79 -5.56
CA LEU A 176 15.95 -8.46 -5.42
C LEU A 176 15.15 -8.72 -6.70
N ALA A 177 15.75 -8.51 -7.88
CA ALA A 177 15.09 -8.73 -9.17
C ALA A 177 14.73 -10.21 -9.45
N ARG A 178 15.23 -11.16 -8.64
CA ARG A 178 14.84 -12.58 -8.72
C ARG A 178 13.45 -12.80 -8.15
N ASP A 179 13.10 -12.08 -7.07
CA ASP A 179 11.88 -12.31 -6.31
C ASP A 179 10.84 -11.20 -6.52
N TYR A 180 11.27 -9.99 -6.90
CA TYR A 180 10.44 -8.81 -7.02
C TYR A 180 10.50 -8.17 -8.40
N LEU A 181 9.39 -7.54 -8.81
CA LEU A 181 9.34 -6.70 -10.02
C LEU A 181 9.98 -5.34 -9.80
N GLY A 182 10.02 -4.87 -8.56
CA GLY A 182 10.49 -3.55 -8.23
C GLY A 182 10.80 -3.35 -6.76
N VAL A 183 11.15 -2.11 -6.43
CA VAL A 183 11.44 -1.66 -5.07
C VAL A 183 10.65 -0.38 -4.82
N CYS A 184 10.11 -0.24 -3.62
CA CYS A 184 9.47 0.98 -3.15
C CYS A 184 10.21 1.50 -1.91
N TYR A 185 10.63 2.77 -1.97
CA TYR A 185 11.29 3.47 -0.88
C TYR A 185 10.32 4.49 -0.32
N GLN A 186 9.60 4.15 0.74
CA GLN A 186 8.57 5.04 1.26
C GLN A 186 9.13 6.45 1.52
N SER A 187 8.63 7.43 0.76
CA SER A 187 9.14 8.81 0.78
C SER A 187 8.90 9.53 2.12
N ASN A 188 7.92 9.09 2.88
CA ASN A 188 7.55 9.62 4.20
C ASN A 188 8.21 8.85 5.35
N TRP A 189 9.46 8.40 5.20
CA TRP A 189 10.18 7.79 6.31
C TRP A 189 10.12 8.70 7.54
N ASP A 190 9.38 8.24 8.57
CA ASP A 190 9.17 9.03 9.77
C ASP A 190 10.52 9.26 10.47
N THR A 191 10.90 10.53 10.58
CA THR A 191 12.14 10.94 11.25
C THR A 191 12.15 10.60 12.74
N LYS A 192 10.99 10.31 13.34
CA LYS A 192 10.88 9.93 14.75
C LYS A 192 11.17 8.45 14.99
N SER A 193 10.94 7.59 13.99
CA SER A 193 11.24 6.15 14.03
C SER A 193 12.64 5.82 13.51
N ASN A 194 13.33 6.77 12.87
CA ASN A 194 14.71 6.64 12.45
C ASN A 194 15.63 6.79 13.67
N LEU A 195 16.03 5.69 14.27
CA LEU A 195 17.03 5.65 15.35
C LEU A 195 18.44 6.09 14.91
N VAL A 196 18.61 6.44 13.64
CA VAL A 196 19.83 7.07 13.14
C VAL A 196 19.65 8.58 13.25
N GLN A 197 20.39 9.21 14.16
CA GLN A 197 20.49 10.68 14.21
C GLN A 197 20.99 11.18 12.86
N LYS A 198 20.09 11.83 12.08
CA LYS A 198 20.51 12.44 10.82
C LYS A 198 21.51 13.57 11.14
N PRO A 199 22.67 13.62 10.47
CA PRO A 199 23.62 14.69 10.70
C PRO A 199 22.95 16.05 10.46
N LEU A 200 23.29 17.03 11.31
CA LEU A 200 22.74 18.41 11.29
C LEU A 200 22.76 19.04 9.89
N LEU A 201 23.77 18.73 9.06
CA LEU A 201 23.86 19.16 7.67
C LEU A 201 22.68 18.75 6.82
N SER A 202 22.14 17.56 6.97
CA SER A 202 21.00 17.08 6.16
C SER A 202 19.67 17.77 6.52
N ARG A 203 19.56 18.29 7.75
CA ARG A 203 18.44 19.12 8.21
C ARG A 203 18.54 20.53 7.62
N LEU A 204 19.77 21.08 7.56
CA LEU A 204 20.05 22.40 6.99
C LEU A 204 19.77 22.43 5.48
N VAL A 205 20.23 21.43 4.72
CA VAL A 205 19.99 21.31 3.27
C VAL A 205 18.49 21.21 2.95
N ARG A 206 17.70 20.47 3.73
CA ARG A 206 16.24 20.41 3.54
C ARG A 206 15.55 21.71 3.90
N TRP A 207 15.99 22.39 4.94
CA TRP A 207 15.47 23.71 5.30
C TRP A 207 15.76 24.74 4.20
N ILE A 208 17.01 24.79 3.69
CA ILE A 208 17.41 25.65 2.57
C ILE A 208 16.57 25.37 1.32
N ARG A 209 16.38 24.09 0.94
CA ARG A 209 15.49 23.72 -0.19
C ARG A 209 14.06 24.23 0.01
N ARG A 210 13.47 24.07 1.19
CA ARG A 210 12.12 24.56 1.48
C ARG A 210 12.01 26.08 1.41
N VAL A 211 13.04 26.80 1.84
CA VAL A 211 13.06 28.27 1.81
C VAL A 211 13.24 28.79 0.38
N ILE A 212 14.10 28.14 -0.42
CA ILE A 212 14.32 28.52 -1.82
C ILE A 212 13.07 28.25 -2.67
N PHE A 213 12.46 27.07 -2.55
CA PHE A 213 11.23 26.74 -3.32
C PHE A 213 10.01 27.59 -2.94
N ARG A 214 9.91 28.11 -1.70
CA ARG A 214 8.83 29.03 -1.32
C ARG A 214 8.97 30.45 -1.91
N ARG A 215 10.10 30.81 -2.49
CA ARG A 215 10.31 32.13 -3.14
C ARG A 215 9.97 32.14 -4.64
N TYR A 216 9.63 31.00 -5.22
CA TYR A 216 9.31 30.85 -6.66
C TYR A 216 7.89 30.31 -6.92
N THR A 217 7.04 30.26 -5.91
CA THR A 217 5.57 30.10 -5.98
C THR A 217 4.91 31.32 -5.34
#